data_88a6ac52f61b3f80243638c85adf1b97
#
_entry.id   88a6ac52f61b3f80243638c85adf1b97
#
_cell.length_a   1.000
_cell.length_b   1.000
_cell.length_c   1.000
_cell.angle_alpha   90.00
_cell.angle_beta   90.00
_cell.angle_gamma   90.00
#
_symmetry.space_group_name_H-M   'P 1'
#
loop_
_entity.id
_entity.type
_entity.pdbx_description
1 polymer ?
#
loop_
_entity_poly.entity_id
_entity_poly.type
_entity_poly.pdbx_seq_one_letter_code
_entity_poly.pdbx_strand_id
1 'polypeptide(L)'
;MSRTGRLREEVCKLLEERGTANTVEIFDHLNDRFRWGATMNQVGNIMAKDRRFSKVGHVRGPFRGSVYTVCVWGLVQAEAAITAP
;
A
#
# COMPACT_ATOMS: atom_id res chain seq x y z
N MET A 1 -5.27 -5.87 18.80
CA MET A 1 -5.38 -5.40 17.42
C MET A 1 -5.41 -6.60 16.47
N SER A 2 -6.23 -6.55 15.44
CA SER A 2 -6.33 -7.62 14.46
C SER A 2 -5.11 -7.63 13.56
N ARG A 3 -4.91 -8.75 12.84
CA ARG A 3 -3.84 -8.82 11.84
C ARG A 3 -4.00 -7.75 10.77
N THR A 4 -5.24 -7.52 10.34
CA THR A 4 -5.53 -6.49 9.34
C THR A 4 -5.13 -5.11 9.84
N GLY A 5 -5.40 -4.81 11.11
CA GLY A 5 -4.99 -3.54 11.71
C GLY A 5 -3.48 -3.37 11.71
N ARG A 6 -2.74 -4.44 12.02
CA ARG A 6 -1.28 -4.39 12.02
C ARG A 6 -0.74 -4.20 10.61
N LEU A 7 -1.34 -4.86 9.63
CA LEU A 7 -0.95 -4.68 8.24
C LEU A 7 -1.15 -3.24 7.80
N ARG A 8 -2.29 -2.66 8.14
CA ARG A 8 -2.59 -1.27 7.78
C ARG A 8 -1.61 -0.29 8.40
N GLU A 9 -1.26 -0.49 9.65
CA GLU A 9 -0.29 0.37 10.32
C GLU A 9 1.09 0.27 9.68
N GLU A 10 1.50 -0.93 9.31
CA GLU A 10 2.80 -1.12 8.69
C GLU A 10 2.84 -0.47 7.31
N VAL A 11 1.75 -0.55 6.56
CA VAL A 11 1.65 0.14 5.27
C VAL A 11 1.75 1.65 5.46
N CYS A 12 1.09 2.19 6.47
CA CYS A 12 1.20 3.62 6.79
C CYS A 12 2.64 4.03 7.02
N LYS A 13 3.36 3.26 7.82
CA LYS A 13 4.77 3.55 8.10
C LYS A 13 5.61 3.50 6.83
N LEU A 14 5.39 2.50 6.00
CA LEU A 14 6.10 2.36 4.75
C LEU A 14 5.88 3.57 3.85
N LEU A 15 4.64 3.99 3.70
CA LEU A 15 4.29 5.13 2.85
C LEU A 15 4.77 6.46 3.44
N GLU A 16 4.80 6.58 4.77
CA GLU A 16 5.36 7.76 5.42
C GLU A 16 6.86 7.91 5.12
N GLU A 17 7.57 6.78 5.11
CA GLU A 17 9.00 6.79 4.84
C GLU A 17 9.32 6.97 3.37
N ARG A 18 8.58 6.33 2.49
CA ARG A 18 8.88 6.29 1.07
C ARG A 18 8.10 7.29 0.22
N GLY A 19 7.00 7.78 0.74
CA GLY A 19 6.08 8.63 -0.02
C GLY A 19 5.09 7.83 -0.83
N THR A 20 5.58 6.94 -1.69
CA THR A 20 4.73 6.06 -2.50
C THR A 20 5.30 4.64 -2.55
N ALA A 21 4.45 3.68 -2.84
CA ALA A 21 4.87 2.30 -3.10
C ALA A 21 3.81 1.62 -3.95
N ASN A 22 4.24 0.70 -4.81
CA ASN A 22 3.28 -0.06 -5.60
C ASN A 22 2.80 -1.28 -4.81
N THR A 23 1.74 -1.92 -5.31
CA THR A 23 1.11 -3.05 -4.61
C THR A 23 2.09 -4.20 -4.35
N VAL A 24 2.98 -4.48 -5.30
CA VAL A 24 3.98 -5.56 -5.13
C VAL A 24 4.98 -5.20 -4.05
N GLU A 25 5.45 -3.97 -4.02
CA GLU A 25 6.37 -3.51 -2.98
C GLU A 25 5.73 -3.60 -1.59
N ILE A 26 4.47 -3.22 -1.49
CA ILE A 26 3.72 -3.32 -0.24
C ILE A 26 3.58 -4.78 0.18
N PHE A 27 3.21 -5.65 -0.76
CA PHE A 27 3.08 -7.08 -0.51
C PHE A 27 4.39 -7.67 0.00
N ASP A 28 5.48 -7.38 -0.69
CA ASP A 28 6.79 -7.91 -0.31
C ASP A 28 7.22 -7.40 1.06
N HIS A 29 6.99 -6.12 1.34
CA HIS A 29 7.32 -5.53 2.63
C HIS A 29 6.56 -6.20 3.77
N LEU A 30 5.26 -6.41 3.59
CA LEU A 30 4.44 -7.03 4.63
C LEU A 30 4.84 -8.49 4.87
N ASN A 31 5.17 -9.21 3.82
CA ASN A 31 5.60 -10.60 3.95
C ASN A 31 7.01 -10.73 4.54
N ASP A 32 7.83 -9.71 4.37
CA ASP A 32 9.14 -9.66 4.99
C ASP A 32 9.03 -9.29 6.48
N ARG A 33 8.11 -8.41 6.80
CA ARG A 33 7.95 -7.87 8.15
C ARG A 33 7.23 -8.83 9.09
N PHE A 34 6.23 -9.55 8.59
CA PHE A 34 5.40 -10.44 9.39
C PHE A 34 5.54 -11.88 8.95
N ARG A 35 5.72 -12.80 9.91
CA ARG A 35 5.84 -14.23 9.61
C ARG A 35 4.57 -14.80 8.99
N TRP A 36 3.43 -14.35 9.49
CA TRP A 36 2.14 -14.83 8.97
C TRP A 36 1.78 -14.17 7.63
N GLY A 37 2.49 -13.09 7.29
CA GLY A 37 2.37 -12.49 5.97
C GLY A 37 0.99 -12.00 5.57
N ALA A 38 0.86 -11.70 4.29
CA ALA A 38 -0.40 -11.28 3.70
C ALA A 38 -0.48 -11.82 2.29
N THR A 39 -1.70 -12.08 1.81
CA THR A 39 -1.92 -12.47 0.42
C THR A 39 -2.05 -11.20 -0.43
N MET A 40 -1.83 -11.33 -1.73
CA MET A 40 -2.04 -10.20 -2.65
C MET A 40 -3.48 -9.68 -2.57
N ASN A 41 -4.42 -10.59 -2.39
CA ASN A 41 -5.83 -10.23 -2.28
C ASN A 41 -6.08 -9.38 -1.03
N GLN A 42 -5.47 -9.76 0.10
CA GLN A 42 -5.56 -8.98 1.33
C GLN A 42 -4.96 -7.60 1.18
N VAL A 43 -3.80 -7.52 0.54
CA VAL A 43 -3.14 -6.24 0.29
C VAL A 43 -4.03 -5.36 -0.58
N GLY A 44 -4.55 -5.90 -1.67
CA GLY A 44 -5.44 -5.15 -2.55
C GLY A 44 -6.67 -4.62 -1.82
N ASN A 45 -7.28 -5.45 -0.98
CA ASN A 45 -8.46 -5.06 -0.22
C ASN A 45 -8.14 -3.95 0.79
N ILE A 46 -7.03 -4.06 1.50
CA ILE A 46 -6.61 -3.04 2.46
C ILE A 46 -6.42 -1.70 1.75
N MET A 47 -5.67 -1.72 0.65
CA MET A 47 -5.37 -0.49 -0.08
C MET A 47 -6.64 0.16 -0.67
N ALA A 48 -7.56 -0.67 -1.16
CA ALA A 48 -8.78 -0.15 -1.77
C ALA A 48 -9.80 0.37 -0.75
N LYS A 49 -9.83 -0.22 0.44
CA LYS A 49 -10.85 0.09 1.44
C LYS A 49 -10.44 1.08 2.51
N ASP A 50 -9.15 1.21 2.78
CA ASP A 50 -8.67 2.11 3.80
C ASP A 50 -8.59 3.53 3.24
N ARG A 51 -9.26 4.46 3.90
CA ARG A 51 -9.33 5.85 3.47
C ARG A 51 -8.00 6.60 3.53
N ARG A 52 -7.05 6.09 4.29
CA ARG A 52 -5.74 6.73 4.41
C ARG A 52 -4.88 6.53 3.17
N PHE A 53 -5.23 5.55 2.33
CA PHE A 53 -4.45 5.21 1.15
C PHE A 53 -5.14 5.72 -0.11
N SER A 54 -4.35 6.30 -0.99
CA SER A 54 -4.86 6.85 -2.23
C SER A 54 -4.04 6.29 -3.40
N LYS A 55 -4.74 5.89 -4.44
CA LYS A 55 -4.11 5.45 -5.66
C LYS A 55 -3.59 6.67 -6.41
N VAL A 56 -2.28 6.75 -6.59
CA VAL A 56 -1.66 7.92 -7.21
C VAL A 56 -1.17 7.64 -8.64
N GLY A 57 -1.21 6.40 -9.07
CA GLY A 57 -0.79 6.07 -10.43
C GLY A 57 -0.67 4.58 -10.65
N HIS A 58 0.00 4.24 -11.73
CA HIS A 58 0.27 2.86 -12.12
C HIS A 58 1.71 2.74 -12.59
N VAL A 59 2.31 1.58 -12.37
CA VAL A 59 3.59 1.25 -12.98
C VAL A 59 3.44 -0.09 -13.71
N ARG A 60 4.14 -0.22 -14.80
CA ARG A 60 4.16 -1.45 -15.57
C ARG A 60 5.58 -1.96 -15.61
N GLY A 61 5.74 -3.22 -15.33
CA GLY A 61 7.07 -3.81 -15.34
C GLY A 61 7.06 -5.29 -15.10
N PRO A 62 8.23 -5.92 -15.19
CA PRO A 62 8.37 -7.34 -14.97
C PRO A 62 8.33 -7.63 -13.47
N PHE A 63 7.28 -8.29 -13.03
CA PHE A 63 7.16 -8.75 -11.67
C PHE A 63 6.98 -10.27 -11.72
N ARG A 64 7.83 -10.97 -10.98
CA ARG A 64 7.73 -12.43 -10.82
C ARG A 64 7.65 -13.19 -12.15
N GLY A 65 8.45 -12.73 -13.12
CA GLY A 65 8.56 -13.40 -14.42
C GLY A 65 7.51 -13.01 -15.45
N SER A 66 6.59 -12.13 -15.08
CA SER A 66 5.56 -11.65 -16.02
C SER A 66 5.51 -10.14 -15.99
N VAL A 67 4.93 -9.54 -17.03
CA VAL A 67 4.74 -8.09 -17.06
C VAL A 67 3.34 -7.76 -16.57
N TYR A 68 3.25 -6.94 -15.55
CA TYR A 68 1.98 -6.53 -14.95
C TYR A 68 1.91 -5.02 -14.83
N THR A 69 0.69 -4.51 -14.81
CA THR A 69 0.42 -3.15 -14.40
C THR A 69 -0.05 -3.21 -12.96
N VAL A 70 0.62 -2.52 -12.07
CA VAL A 70 0.24 -2.49 -10.65
C VAL A 70 -0.03 -1.06 -10.22
N CYS A 71 -0.92 -0.91 -9.25
CA CYS A 71 -1.27 0.40 -8.70
C CYS A 71 -0.15 0.92 -7.82
N VAL A 72 0.08 2.21 -7.89
CA VAL A 72 0.98 2.92 -6.98
C VAL A 72 0.12 3.66 -5.97
N TRP A 73 0.48 3.54 -4.71
CA TRP A 73 -0.30 4.09 -3.60
C TRP A 73 0.51 5.09 -2.80
N GLY A 74 -0.20 6.05 -2.21
CA GLY A 74 0.38 7.00 -1.28
C GLY A 74 -0.61 7.28 -0.17
N LEU A 75 -0.20 8.06 0.83
CA LEU A 75 -1.09 8.47 1.91
C LEU A 75 -1.87 9.70 1.48
N VAL A 76 -3.14 9.73 1.86
CA VAL A 76 -3.96 10.92 1.68
C VAL A 76 -3.41 12.01 2.59
N GLN A 77 -3.11 13.18 2.03
CA GLN A 77 -2.56 14.30 2.77
C GLN A 77 -3.67 15.03 3.50
N ALA A 78 -3.57 15.06 4.84
CA ALA A 78 -4.53 15.79 5.64
C ALA A 78 -4.50 17.29 5.31
N GLU A 79 -3.34 17.80 5.01
CA GLU A 79 -3.16 19.21 4.63
C GLU A 79 -3.95 19.57 3.38
N ALA A 80 -4.06 18.65 2.45
CA ALA A 80 -4.82 18.88 1.22
C ALA A 80 -6.29 19.11 1.54
N ALA A 81 -6.82 18.37 2.49
CA ALA A 81 -8.21 18.53 2.91
C ALA A 81 -8.42 19.86 3.63
N ILE A 82 -7.43 20.29 4.39
CA ILE A 82 -7.51 21.54 5.15
C ILE A 82 -7.38 22.76 4.25
N THR A 83 -6.51 22.68 3.27
CA THR A 83 -6.22 23.80 2.40
C THR A 83 -7.24 24.00 1.30
N ALA A 84 -8.23 23.15 1.21
CA ALA A 84 -9.32 23.33 0.24
C ALA A 84 -10.43 24.14 0.88
N PRO A 85 -10.35 25.44 0.82
CA PRO A 85 -11.37 26.32 1.42
C PRO A 85 -12.64 26.38 0.60
#